data_c875f5536af91a3ec6161a103cbcd89b
#
_entry.id   c875f5536af91a3ec6161a103cbcd89b
#
_cell.length_a   1.000
_cell.length_b   1.000
_cell.length_c   1.000
_cell.angle_alpha   90.00
_cell.angle_beta   90.00
_cell.angle_gamma   90.00
#
_symmetry.space_group_name_H-M   'P 1'
#
loop_
_entity.id
_entity.type
_entity.pdbx_description
1 polymer ?
#
loop_
_entity_poly.entity_id
_entity_poly.type
_entity_poly.pdbx_seq_one_letter_code
_entity_poly.pdbx_strand_id
1 'polypeptide(L)'
;AQFAEITKNLIRIGHIRRAKKCLDMAELLFTTGSNETKNAIGNIYLNSVSTFMELRNATVSNLFPPALKKEYVTQVNASGV
;
A
#
# COMPACT_ATOMS: atom_id res chain seq x y z
N ALA A 1 9.51 7.14 0.34
CA ALA A 1 8.91 7.97 -0.70
C ALA A 1 9.11 7.38 -2.09
N GLN A 2 10.35 6.99 -2.43
CA GLN A 2 10.63 6.48 -3.78
C GLN A 2 9.93 5.14 -4.04
N PHE A 3 9.86 4.28 -3.04
CA PHE A 3 9.21 2.98 -3.20
C PHE A 3 7.73 3.14 -3.49
N ALA A 4 7.06 4.05 -2.79
CA ALA A 4 5.67 4.35 -3.05
C ALA A 4 5.47 4.92 -4.46
N GLU A 5 6.38 5.79 -4.90
CA GLU A 5 6.31 6.37 -6.24
C GLU A 5 6.48 5.30 -7.32
N ILE A 6 7.39 4.35 -7.12
CA ILE A 6 7.57 3.25 -8.06
C ILE A 6 6.29 2.43 -8.16
N THR A 7 5.69 2.09 -7.02
CA THR A 7 4.44 1.32 -6.99
C THR A 7 3.32 2.07 -7.71
N LYS A 8 3.17 3.36 -7.43
CA LYS A 8 2.14 4.18 -8.06
C LYS A 8 2.34 4.26 -9.57
N ASN A 9 3.58 4.44 -10.02
CA ASN A 9 3.87 4.50 -11.45
C ASN A 9 3.52 3.18 -12.15
N LEU A 10 3.84 2.05 -11.54
CA LEU A 10 3.51 0.75 -12.12
C LEU A 10 2.00 0.57 -12.25
N ILE A 11 1.25 1.01 -11.26
CA ILE A 11 -0.22 0.96 -11.33
C ILE A 11 -0.71 1.88 -12.44
N ARG A 12 -0.16 3.09 -12.52
CA ARG A 12 -0.58 4.10 -13.50
C ARG A 12 -0.42 3.62 -14.94
N ILE A 13 0.68 2.92 -15.23
CA ILE A 13 0.95 2.44 -16.60
C ILE A 13 0.42 1.04 -16.85
N GLY A 14 -0.26 0.44 -15.87
CA GLY A 14 -0.91 -0.86 -16.07
C GLY A 14 -0.05 -2.08 -15.81
N HIS A 15 1.15 -1.92 -15.29
CA HIS A 15 2.02 -3.05 -14.94
C HIS A 15 1.63 -3.63 -13.59
N ILE A 16 0.44 -4.20 -13.53
CA ILE A 16 -0.16 -4.66 -12.27
C ILE A 16 0.64 -5.78 -11.62
N ARG A 17 1.19 -6.69 -12.42
CA ARG A 17 1.98 -7.80 -11.89
C ARG A 17 3.19 -7.29 -11.10
N ARG A 18 3.91 -6.30 -11.66
CA ARG A 18 5.05 -5.71 -10.99
C ARG A 18 4.63 -4.89 -9.78
N ALA A 19 3.50 -4.20 -9.89
CA ALA A 19 2.95 -3.47 -8.74
C ALA A 19 2.64 -4.41 -7.59
N LYS A 20 2.09 -5.58 -7.87
CA LYS A 20 1.82 -6.60 -6.85
C LYS A 20 3.11 -7.07 -6.19
N LYS A 21 4.19 -7.22 -6.94
CA LYS A 21 5.49 -7.59 -6.35
C LYS A 21 5.99 -6.52 -5.39
N CYS A 22 5.81 -5.24 -5.74
CA CYS A 22 6.16 -4.16 -4.82
C CYS A 22 5.31 -4.21 -3.55
N LEU A 23 4.02 -4.49 -3.69
CA LEU A 23 3.13 -4.62 -2.54
C LEU A 23 3.49 -5.82 -1.67
N ASP A 24 3.89 -6.94 -2.30
CA ASP A 24 4.35 -8.10 -1.54
C ASP A 24 5.61 -7.80 -0.75
N MET A 25 6.55 -7.05 -1.34
CA MET A 25 7.74 -6.61 -0.62
C MET A 25 7.37 -5.69 0.54
N ALA A 26 6.45 -4.76 0.31
CA ALA A 26 5.97 -3.87 1.37
C ALA A 26 5.32 -4.67 2.50
N GLU A 27 4.56 -5.72 2.17
CA GLU A 27 3.95 -6.58 3.17
C GLU A 27 5.02 -7.26 4.02
N LEU A 28 6.07 -7.79 3.37
CA LEU A 28 7.17 -8.44 4.08
C LEU A 28 7.82 -7.45 5.05
N LEU A 29 8.11 -6.25 4.60
CA LEU A 29 8.72 -5.22 5.44
C LEU A 29 7.79 -4.80 6.58
N PHE A 30 6.49 -4.74 6.31
CA PHE A 30 5.49 -4.38 7.33
C PHE A 30 5.37 -5.45 8.40
N THR A 31 5.46 -6.72 8.04
CA THR A 31 5.25 -7.82 8.99
C THR A 31 6.52 -8.23 9.72
N THR A 32 7.69 -8.07 9.10
CA THR A 32 8.96 -8.55 9.66
C THR A 32 9.96 -7.44 9.99
N GLY A 33 9.67 -6.20 9.60
CA GLY A 33 10.60 -5.11 9.82
C GLY A 33 10.59 -4.58 11.24
N SER A 34 11.51 -3.64 11.50
CA SER A 34 11.55 -2.92 12.77
C SER A 34 10.32 -2.03 12.92
N ASN A 35 10.13 -1.46 14.12
CA ASN A 35 9.03 -0.54 14.36
C ASN A 35 9.10 0.67 13.42
N GLU A 36 10.29 1.17 13.14
CA GLU A 36 10.45 2.27 12.20
C GLU A 36 10.01 1.88 10.78
N THR A 37 10.42 0.70 10.35
CA THR A 37 10.04 0.18 9.02
C THR A 37 8.54 -0.03 8.95
N LYS A 38 7.95 -0.64 9.98
CA LYS A 38 6.50 -0.87 10.02
C LYS A 38 5.73 0.44 9.97
N ASN A 39 6.18 1.45 10.71
CA ASN A 39 5.54 2.75 10.70
C ASN A 39 5.65 3.42 9.33
N ALA A 40 6.82 3.33 8.71
CA ALA A 40 7.02 3.90 7.38
C ALA A 40 6.11 3.25 6.35
N ILE A 41 6.01 1.93 6.37
CA ILE A 41 5.14 1.21 5.43
C ILE A 41 3.67 1.50 5.74
N GLY A 42 3.27 1.41 6.99
CA GLY A 42 1.87 1.56 7.38
C GLY A 42 1.36 2.99 7.23
N ASN A 43 2.17 3.98 7.59
CA ASN A 43 1.70 5.37 7.63
C ASN A 43 2.04 6.16 6.36
N ILE A 44 3.18 5.88 5.73
CA ILE A 44 3.62 6.66 4.58
C ILE A 44 3.33 5.93 3.28
N TYR A 45 3.88 4.74 3.13
CA TYR A 45 3.74 3.98 1.89
C TYR A 45 2.29 3.61 1.62
N LEU A 46 1.64 2.98 2.58
CA LEU A 46 0.26 2.51 2.42
C LEU A 46 -0.70 3.67 2.15
N ASN A 47 -0.56 4.75 2.91
CA ASN A 47 -1.41 5.92 2.72
C ASN A 47 -1.21 6.54 1.34
N SER A 48 0.04 6.66 0.90
CA SER A 48 0.36 7.23 -0.41
C SER A 48 -0.22 6.39 -1.54
N VAL A 49 -0.02 5.08 -1.49
CA VAL A 49 -0.48 4.17 -2.55
C VAL A 49 -2.00 4.04 -2.54
N SER A 50 -2.61 3.90 -1.36
CA SER A 50 -4.07 3.74 -1.29
C SER A 50 -4.81 4.99 -1.75
N THR A 51 -4.32 6.17 -1.38
CA THR A 51 -4.91 7.43 -1.83
C THR A 51 -4.83 7.54 -3.35
N PHE A 52 -3.68 7.20 -3.93
CA PHE A 52 -3.52 7.23 -5.38
C PHE A 52 -4.51 6.29 -6.06
N MET A 53 -4.68 5.08 -5.53
CA MET A 53 -5.60 4.10 -6.11
C MET A 53 -7.05 4.56 -5.98
N GLU A 54 -7.42 5.14 -4.84
CA GLU A 54 -8.77 5.66 -4.63
C GLU A 54 -9.10 6.77 -5.62
N LEU A 55 -8.14 7.65 -5.87
CA LEU A 55 -8.33 8.73 -6.83
C LEU A 55 -8.53 8.23 -8.26
N ARG A 56 -8.01 7.05 -8.57
CA ARG A 56 -8.15 6.44 -9.88
C ARG A 56 -9.31 5.44 -9.95
N ASN A 57 -10.10 5.35 -8.89
CA ASN A 57 -11.20 4.37 -8.79
C ASN A 57 -10.71 2.93 -8.95
N ALA A 58 -9.46 2.66 -8.59
CA ALA A 58 -8.91 1.31 -8.63
C ALA A 58 -9.45 0.49 -7.47
N THR A 59 -9.51 -0.83 -7.66
CA THR A 59 -10.00 -1.73 -6.61
C THR A 59 -8.89 -1.98 -5.61
N VAL A 60 -8.77 -1.09 -4.63
CA VAL A 60 -7.66 -1.07 -3.67
C VAL A 60 -7.53 -2.40 -2.95
N SER A 61 -8.64 -2.91 -2.41
CA SER A 61 -8.60 -4.09 -1.56
C SER A 61 -8.17 -5.35 -2.30
N ASN A 62 -8.30 -5.40 -3.62
CA ASN A 62 -7.92 -6.58 -4.39
C ASN A 62 -6.42 -6.65 -4.67
N LEU A 63 -5.72 -5.53 -4.61
CA LEU A 63 -4.28 -5.50 -4.87
C LEU A 63 -3.45 -5.69 -3.62
N PHE A 64 -3.96 -5.31 -2.46
CA PHE A 64 -3.17 -5.37 -1.24
C PHE A 64 -3.08 -6.78 -0.69
N PRO A 65 -1.87 -7.21 -0.27
CA PRO A 65 -1.71 -8.44 0.50
C PRO A 65 -2.44 -8.35 1.85
N PRO A 66 -2.62 -9.49 2.56
CA PRO A 66 -3.50 -9.54 3.72
C PRO A 66 -3.19 -8.56 4.85
N ALA A 67 -1.91 -8.41 5.24
CA ALA A 67 -1.57 -7.53 6.36
C ALA A 67 -1.75 -6.07 5.98
N LEU A 68 -1.37 -5.68 4.76
CA LEU A 68 -1.56 -4.32 4.28
C LEU A 68 -3.04 -4.02 4.09
N LYS A 69 -3.81 -4.98 3.60
CA LYS A 69 -5.26 -4.81 3.47
C LYS A 69 -5.92 -4.59 4.82
N LYS A 70 -5.52 -5.35 5.83
CA LYS A 70 -6.04 -5.20 7.17
C LYS A 70 -5.72 -3.82 7.73
N GLU A 71 -4.48 -3.37 7.55
CA GLU A 71 -4.07 -2.05 8.02
C GLU A 71 -4.82 -0.94 7.29
N TYR A 72 -5.01 -1.08 5.98
CA TYR A 72 -5.79 -0.12 5.20
C TYR A 72 -7.22 0.00 5.73
N VAL A 73 -7.87 -1.13 5.97
CA VAL A 73 -9.24 -1.13 6.50
C VAL A 73 -9.29 -0.48 7.88
N THR A 74 -8.30 -0.78 8.73
CA THR A 74 -8.21 -0.19 10.06
C THR A 74 -8.10 1.33 9.98
N GLN A 75 -7.24 1.84 9.10
CA GLN A 75 -7.05 3.29 8.97
C GLN A 75 -8.30 3.97 8.40
N VAL A 76 -8.96 3.35 7.44
CA VAL A 76 -10.19 3.90 6.87
C VAL A 76 -11.27 3.97 7.94
N ASN A 77 -11.43 2.92 8.73
CA ASN A 77 -12.43 2.89 9.78
C ASN A 77 -12.12 3.90 10.88
N ALA A 78 -10.84 4.10 11.20
CA ALA A 78 -10.45 5.05 12.24
C ALA A 78 -10.72 6.49 11.82
N SER A 79 -10.52 6.80 10.54
CA SER A 79 -10.66 8.17 10.03
C SER A 79 -12.03 8.45 9.42
N GLY A 80 -12.78 7.42 9.08
CA GLY A 80 -14.05 7.54 8.38
C GLY A 80 -15.28 7.67 9.26
N VAL A 81 -15.08 7.91 10.50
CA VAL A 81 -16.19 7.96 11.46
C VAL A 81 -17.06 9.18 11.25
#